data_51056b7e9aaa7e240417c0ef1da97753
#
_entry.id   51056b7e9aaa7e240417c0ef1da97753
#
_cell.length_a   1.000
_cell.length_b   1.000
_cell.length_c   1.000
_cell.angle_alpha   90.00
_cell.angle_beta   90.00
_cell.angle_gamma   90.00
#
_symmetry.space_group_name_H-M   'P 1'
#
loop_
_entity.id
_entity.type
_entity.pdbx_description
1 polymer ?
#
loop_
_entity_poly.entity_id
_entity_poly.type
_entity_poly.pdbx_seq_one_letter_code
_entity_poly.pdbx_strand_id
1 'polypeptide(L)'
;MTITEQPTRTTFEIVALDLYRDIHKGIRSELFGVTLRAGSLDPGVRSNRVDLAARIRSAVDLLVTHAEHEDHAVQPAIELHLPSFAETIATDHVALENRMDTLVEMADDAVEAVDTYAAVHRLYLEFASFTGSYLQHQDFEERVVTPALDAAIGVPAVAEIHGAILGSIPPDEMAQSLALMLPAMNVDNRTELLGGMKANAPAEVFEGVWGLTASVLTEADARAVATRLGLS
;
A
#
# COMPACT_ATOMS: atom_id res chain seq x y z
N MET A 1 -28.46 15.84 -11.85
CA MET A 1 -27.18 15.33 -11.34
C MET A 1 -26.51 16.50 -10.63
N THR A 2 -26.69 16.62 -9.34
CA THR A 2 -26.19 17.73 -8.53
C THR A 2 -24.76 17.36 -8.16
N ILE A 3 -23.80 18.09 -8.71
CA ILE A 3 -22.40 18.00 -8.27
C ILE A 3 -22.40 18.60 -6.87
N THR A 4 -22.28 17.76 -5.86
CA THR A 4 -22.09 18.20 -4.48
C THR A 4 -20.77 18.96 -4.44
N GLU A 5 -20.81 20.18 -3.91
CA GLU A 5 -19.60 20.98 -3.68
C GLU A 5 -18.57 20.13 -2.94
N GLN A 6 -17.41 19.97 -3.53
CA GLN A 6 -16.27 19.34 -2.86
C GLN A 6 -15.91 20.20 -1.64
N PRO A 7 -15.63 19.59 -0.50
CA PRO A 7 -15.12 20.32 0.65
C PRO A 7 -13.88 21.12 0.21
N THR A 8 -13.81 22.35 0.67
CA THR A 8 -12.67 23.25 0.50
C THR A 8 -11.37 22.47 0.65
N ARG A 9 -10.52 22.52 -0.39
CA ARG A 9 -9.19 21.93 -0.42
C ARG A 9 -8.52 22.08 0.94
N THR A 10 -8.48 21.03 1.72
CA THR A 10 -7.63 20.95 2.91
C THR A 10 -6.21 21.21 2.45
N THR A 11 -5.56 22.21 3.01
CA THR A 11 -4.14 22.45 2.74
C THR A 11 -3.39 21.19 3.13
N PHE A 12 -2.69 20.59 2.18
CA PHE A 12 -1.85 19.42 2.44
C PHE A 12 -0.72 19.84 3.39
N GLU A 13 -0.71 19.30 4.58
CA GLU A 13 0.36 19.50 5.56
C GLU A 13 1.37 18.36 5.43
N ILE A 14 2.64 18.74 5.23
CA ILE A 14 3.74 17.77 5.22
C ILE A 14 4.16 17.56 6.67
N VAL A 15 3.96 16.36 7.17
CA VAL A 15 4.43 15.94 8.51
C VAL A 15 5.91 15.56 8.47
N ALA A 16 6.57 15.62 9.63
CA ALA A 16 7.99 15.29 9.73
C ALA A 16 8.26 13.78 9.55
N LEU A 17 7.32 12.94 9.98
CA LEU A 17 7.35 11.49 9.81
C LEU A 17 5.96 11.02 9.36
N ASP A 18 5.90 10.50 8.13
CA ASP A 18 4.68 9.98 7.52
C ASP A 18 4.71 8.45 7.57
N LEU A 19 3.79 7.86 8.34
CA LEU A 19 3.72 6.41 8.58
C LEU A 19 3.27 5.64 7.34
N TYR A 20 2.52 6.29 6.44
CA TYR A 20 1.80 5.67 5.32
C TYR A 20 2.47 5.87 3.96
N ARG A 21 3.19 6.98 3.80
CA ARG A 21 3.68 7.47 2.50
C ARG A 21 4.26 6.41 1.58
N ASP A 22 5.14 5.57 2.09
CA ASP A 22 5.92 4.68 1.23
C ASP A 22 5.17 3.38 0.93
N ILE A 23 4.51 2.80 1.93
CA ILE A 23 3.69 1.60 1.74
C ILE A 23 2.47 1.91 0.87
N HIS A 24 1.80 3.04 1.06
CA HIS A 24 0.67 3.44 0.23
C HIS A 24 1.03 3.67 -1.23
N LYS A 25 2.25 4.13 -1.54
CA LYS A 25 2.73 4.17 -2.94
C LYS A 25 2.82 2.79 -3.55
N GLY A 26 3.34 1.82 -2.79
CA GLY A 26 3.41 0.43 -3.21
C GLY A 26 2.02 -0.15 -3.47
N ILE A 27 1.11 0.01 -2.52
CA ILE A 27 -0.28 -0.46 -2.62
C ILE A 27 -0.98 0.17 -3.83
N ARG A 28 -0.88 1.49 -4.02
CA ARG A 28 -1.45 2.18 -5.20
C ARG A 28 -0.93 1.60 -6.50
N SER A 29 0.39 1.36 -6.57
CA SER A 29 1.01 0.76 -7.75
C SER A 29 0.45 -0.63 -8.06
N GLU A 30 0.25 -1.47 -7.03
CA GLU A 30 -0.33 -2.80 -7.20
C GLU A 30 -1.80 -2.75 -7.62
N LEU A 31 -2.62 -1.94 -6.96
CA LEU A 31 -4.04 -1.78 -7.31
C LEU A 31 -4.24 -1.29 -8.76
N PHE A 32 -3.44 -0.31 -9.19
CA PHE A 32 -3.45 0.13 -10.58
C PHE A 32 -2.97 -0.96 -11.53
N GLY A 33 -1.94 -1.72 -11.15
CA GLY A 33 -1.42 -2.83 -11.94
C GLY A 33 -2.44 -3.96 -12.14
N VAL A 34 -3.16 -4.34 -11.09
CA VAL A 34 -4.25 -5.34 -11.17
C VAL A 34 -5.39 -4.81 -12.02
N THR A 35 -5.82 -3.56 -11.80
CA THR A 35 -6.90 -2.92 -12.58
C THR A 35 -6.55 -2.91 -14.07
N LEU A 36 -5.34 -2.49 -14.42
CA LEU A 36 -4.87 -2.47 -15.80
C LEU A 36 -4.85 -3.88 -16.41
N ARG A 37 -4.34 -4.87 -15.68
CA ARG A 37 -4.28 -6.26 -16.12
C ARG A 37 -5.67 -6.84 -16.36
N ALA A 38 -6.61 -6.62 -15.43
CA ALA A 38 -7.99 -7.09 -15.56
C ALA A 38 -8.69 -6.54 -16.81
N GLY A 39 -8.42 -5.24 -17.14
CA GLY A 39 -9.00 -4.59 -18.31
C GLY A 39 -8.34 -4.94 -19.65
N SER A 40 -7.10 -5.49 -19.65
CA SER A 40 -6.30 -5.68 -20.87
C SER A 40 -6.03 -7.14 -21.27
N LEU A 41 -6.28 -8.11 -20.37
CA LEU A 41 -6.02 -9.52 -20.68
C LEU A 41 -7.02 -10.09 -21.71
N ASP A 42 -6.59 -11.13 -22.41
CA ASP A 42 -7.51 -11.95 -23.22
C ASP A 42 -8.28 -12.92 -22.32
N PRO A 43 -9.61 -12.73 -22.16
CA PRO A 43 -10.43 -13.57 -21.27
C PRO A 43 -10.64 -14.99 -21.83
N GLY A 44 -10.43 -15.22 -23.11
CA GLY A 44 -10.50 -16.56 -23.72
C GLY A 44 -9.36 -17.48 -23.31
N VAL A 45 -8.23 -16.92 -22.85
CA VAL A 45 -7.05 -17.69 -22.44
C VAL A 45 -7.14 -18.02 -20.96
N ARG A 46 -7.30 -19.32 -20.62
CA ARG A 46 -7.47 -19.77 -19.22
C ARG A 46 -6.30 -19.37 -18.32
N SER A 47 -5.04 -19.48 -18.77
CA SER A 47 -3.88 -19.09 -17.99
C SER A 47 -3.92 -17.61 -17.58
N ASN A 48 -4.39 -16.71 -18.46
CA ASN A 48 -4.55 -15.29 -18.12
C ASN A 48 -5.53 -15.07 -16.96
N ARG A 49 -6.62 -15.84 -16.92
CA ARG A 49 -7.61 -15.75 -15.82
C ARG A 49 -7.06 -16.34 -14.52
N VAL A 50 -6.31 -17.45 -14.61
CA VAL A 50 -5.62 -18.04 -13.46
C VAL A 50 -4.59 -17.06 -12.88
N ASP A 51 -3.78 -16.44 -13.72
CA ASP A 51 -2.77 -15.46 -13.31
C ASP A 51 -3.42 -14.21 -12.69
N LEU A 52 -4.53 -13.73 -13.27
CA LEU A 52 -5.29 -12.61 -12.70
C LEU A 52 -5.85 -12.97 -11.31
N ALA A 53 -6.47 -14.14 -11.16
CA ALA A 53 -7.03 -14.58 -9.89
C ALA A 53 -5.94 -14.73 -8.82
N ALA A 54 -4.78 -15.29 -9.18
CA ALA A 54 -3.64 -15.37 -8.27
C ALA A 54 -3.13 -13.98 -7.85
N ARG A 55 -3.05 -13.03 -8.80
CA ARG A 55 -2.62 -11.67 -8.50
C ARG A 55 -3.61 -10.90 -7.62
N ILE A 56 -4.92 -11.09 -7.84
CA ILE A 56 -5.96 -10.49 -6.97
C ILE A 56 -5.83 -11.02 -5.56
N ARG A 57 -5.66 -12.35 -5.36
CA ARG A 57 -5.43 -12.91 -4.03
C ARG A 57 -4.20 -12.32 -3.35
N SER A 58 -3.08 -12.25 -4.05
CA SER A 58 -1.86 -11.63 -3.49
C SER A 58 -2.05 -10.15 -3.15
N ALA A 59 -2.84 -9.41 -3.94
CA ALA A 59 -3.17 -8.03 -3.62
C ALA A 59 -4.07 -7.94 -2.39
N VAL A 60 -5.05 -8.81 -2.25
CA VAL A 60 -5.91 -8.88 -1.05
C VAL A 60 -5.09 -9.23 0.18
N ASP A 61 -4.24 -10.27 0.12
CA ASP A 61 -3.35 -10.65 1.23
C ASP A 61 -2.48 -9.45 1.68
N LEU A 62 -1.92 -8.69 0.73
CA LEU A 62 -1.17 -7.47 1.02
C LEU A 62 -2.01 -6.43 1.78
N LEU A 63 -3.26 -6.19 1.33
CA LEU A 63 -4.14 -5.19 1.95
C LEU A 63 -4.60 -5.60 3.35
N VAL A 64 -4.89 -6.88 3.56
CA VAL A 64 -5.23 -7.44 4.88
C VAL A 64 -4.05 -7.30 5.85
N THR A 65 -2.86 -7.73 5.44
CA THR A 65 -1.65 -7.59 6.26
C THR A 65 -1.35 -6.13 6.61
N HIS A 66 -1.56 -5.22 5.67
CA HIS A 66 -1.36 -3.79 5.89
C HIS A 66 -2.34 -3.25 6.95
N ALA A 67 -3.65 -3.56 6.83
CA ALA A 67 -4.65 -3.18 7.81
C ALA A 67 -4.37 -3.77 9.20
N GLU A 68 -3.91 -5.03 9.29
CA GLU A 68 -3.51 -5.66 10.55
C GLU A 68 -2.37 -4.91 11.25
N HIS A 69 -1.38 -4.41 10.49
CA HIS A 69 -0.30 -3.60 11.07
C HIS A 69 -0.79 -2.25 11.59
N GLU A 70 -1.71 -1.62 10.89
CA GLU A 70 -2.34 -0.37 11.32
C GLU A 70 -3.19 -0.55 12.57
N ASP A 71 -4.05 -1.56 12.56
CA ASP A 71 -4.92 -1.90 13.70
C ASP A 71 -4.09 -2.23 14.95
N HIS A 72 -2.96 -2.88 14.79
CA HIS A 72 -2.09 -3.25 15.89
C HIS A 72 -1.28 -2.06 16.44
N ALA A 73 -0.69 -1.24 15.58
CA ALA A 73 0.31 -0.26 15.99
C ALA A 73 -0.19 1.18 15.99
N VAL A 74 -1.07 1.56 15.07
CA VAL A 74 -1.52 2.95 14.88
C VAL A 74 -2.87 3.19 15.50
N GLN A 75 -3.82 2.28 15.30
CA GLN A 75 -5.20 2.39 15.74
C GLN A 75 -5.35 2.70 17.25
N PRO A 76 -4.58 2.09 18.19
CA PRO A 76 -4.69 2.42 19.62
C PRO A 76 -4.39 3.89 19.93
N ALA A 77 -3.45 4.52 19.22
CA ALA A 77 -3.15 5.93 19.40
C ALA A 77 -4.26 6.82 18.82
N ILE A 78 -4.83 6.42 17.66
CA ILE A 78 -5.96 7.13 17.05
C ILE A 78 -7.20 7.02 17.96
N GLU A 79 -7.51 5.86 18.51
CA GLU A 79 -8.63 5.66 19.46
C GLU A 79 -8.50 6.55 20.69
N LEU A 80 -7.30 6.66 21.23
CA LEU A 80 -7.03 7.45 22.42
C LEU A 80 -7.15 8.96 22.17
N HIS A 81 -6.63 9.44 21.04
CA HIS A 81 -6.46 10.88 20.80
C HIS A 81 -7.45 11.46 19.78
N LEU A 82 -7.97 10.64 18.87
CA LEU A 82 -8.80 11.02 17.73
C LEU A 82 -9.99 10.04 17.54
N PRO A 83 -10.83 9.80 18.56
CA PRO A 83 -11.80 8.70 18.57
C PRO A 83 -12.80 8.72 17.40
N SER A 84 -13.16 9.90 16.90
CA SER A 84 -14.05 9.99 15.72
C SER A 84 -13.38 9.52 14.42
N PHE A 85 -12.07 9.68 14.29
CA PHE A 85 -11.33 9.16 13.15
C PHE A 85 -11.13 7.65 13.26
N ALA A 86 -10.87 7.15 14.47
CA ALA A 86 -10.79 5.71 14.73
C ALA A 86 -12.07 4.97 14.31
N GLU A 87 -13.25 5.52 14.63
CA GLU A 87 -14.54 4.95 14.21
C GLU A 87 -14.70 4.94 12.69
N THR A 88 -14.24 6.00 12.01
CA THR A 88 -14.28 6.09 10.56
C THR A 88 -13.37 5.03 9.92
N ILE A 89 -12.11 4.91 10.37
CA ILE A 89 -11.15 3.91 9.88
C ILE A 89 -11.69 2.50 10.08
N ALA A 90 -12.15 2.16 11.29
CA ALA A 90 -12.69 0.83 11.58
C ALA A 90 -13.90 0.49 10.70
N THR A 91 -14.76 1.47 10.40
CA THR A 91 -15.89 1.29 9.50
C THR A 91 -15.44 1.03 8.06
N ASP A 92 -14.44 1.78 7.59
CA ASP A 92 -13.87 1.62 6.25
C ASP A 92 -13.18 0.27 6.11
N HIS A 93 -12.38 -0.17 7.12
CA HIS A 93 -11.73 -1.48 7.10
C HIS A 93 -12.75 -2.61 6.92
N VAL A 94 -13.81 -2.65 7.76
CA VAL A 94 -14.86 -3.68 7.63
C VAL A 94 -15.52 -3.65 6.24
N ALA A 95 -15.79 -2.46 5.69
CA ALA A 95 -16.41 -2.35 4.37
C ALA A 95 -15.47 -2.79 3.24
N LEU A 96 -14.18 -2.49 3.35
CA LEU A 96 -13.16 -2.87 2.38
C LEU A 96 -12.89 -4.38 2.43
N GLU A 97 -12.76 -4.98 3.63
CA GLU A 97 -12.57 -6.42 3.81
C GLU A 97 -13.70 -7.24 3.18
N ASN A 98 -14.96 -6.88 3.43
CA ASN A 98 -16.10 -7.56 2.79
C ASN A 98 -16.05 -7.52 1.25
N ARG A 99 -15.51 -6.43 0.69
CA ARG A 99 -15.32 -6.31 -0.76
C ARG A 99 -14.13 -7.11 -1.25
N MET A 100 -13.06 -7.24 -0.47
CA MET A 100 -11.90 -8.08 -0.79
C MET A 100 -12.31 -9.55 -0.93
N ASP A 101 -13.10 -10.07 0.02
CA ASP A 101 -13.65 -11.42 -0.04
C ASP A 101 -14.45 -11.64 -1.32
N THR A 102 -15.36 -10.70 -1.63
CA THR A 102 -16.16 -10.74 -2.86
C THR A 102 -15.28 -10.75 -4.12
N LEU A 103 -14.21 -9.96 -4.16
CA LEU A 103 -13.29 -9.90 -5.29
C LEU A 103 -12.53 -11.21 -5.50
N VAL A 104 -12.13 -11.89 -4.42
CA VAL A 104 -11.48 -13.20 -4.49
C VAL A 104 -12.45 -14.24 -5.04
N GLU A 105 -13.69 -14.29 -4.54
CA GLU A 105 -14.75 -15.19 -5.07
C GLU A 105 -14.98 -14.94 -6.57
N MET A 106 -15.17 -13.68 -6.98
CA MET A 106 -15.37 -13.32 -8.39
C MET A 106 -14.18 -13.70 -9.28
N ALA A 107 -12.96 -13.59 -8.75
CA ALA A 107 -11.74 -13.95 -9.48
C ALA A 107 -11.66 -15.46 -9.70
N ASP A 108 -12.02 -16.27 -8.70
CA ASP A 108 -12.07 -17.73 -8.81
C ASP A 108 -13.17 -18.18 -9.75
N ASP A 109 -14.36 -17.59 -9.66
CA ASP A 109 -15.47 -17.86 -10.57
C ASP A 109 -15.11 -17.53 -12.03
N ALA A 110 -14.36 -16.46 -12.27
CA ALA A 110 -13.94 -16.07 -13.61
C ALA A 110 -12.98 -17.10 -14.26
N VAL A 111 -12.24 -17.89 -13.48
CA VAL A 111 -11.36 -18.94 -14.02
C VAL A 111 -12.15 -20.02 -14.76
N GLU A 112 -13.29 -20.45 -14.21
CA GLU A 112 -14.10 -21.57 -14.72
C GLU A 112 -15.38 -21.09 -15.43
N ALA A 113 -15.58 -19.77 -15.62
CA ALA A 113 -16.78 -19.22 -16.21
C ALA A 113 -17.01 -19.71 -17.65
N VAL A 114 -18.26 -19.97 -17.99
CA VAL A 114 -18.68 -20.30 -19.37
C VAL A 114 -18.62 -19.06 -20.27
N ASP A 115 -19.17 -17.95 -19.80
CA ASP A 115 -19.02 -16.64 -20.44
C ASP A 115 -17.82 -15.90 -19.81
N THR A 116 -16.64 -16.21 -20.32
CA THR A 116 -15.38 -15.69 -19.80
C THR A 116 -15.25 -14.19 -19.97
N TYR A 117 -15.79 -13.63 -21.07
CA TYR A 117 -15.76 -12.18 -21.29
C TYR A 117 -16.61 -11.45 -20.25
N ALA A 118 -17.85 -11.86 -20.05
CA ALA A 118 -18.73 -11.23 -19.09
C ALA A 118 -18.23 -11.35 -17.66
N ALA A 119 -17.63 -12.51 -17.30
CA ALA A 119 -17.07 -12.73 -15.96
C ALA A 119 -15.87 -11.82 -15.69
N VAL A 120 -14.88 -11.78 -16.60
CA VAL A 120 -13.70 -10.92 -16.46
C VAL A 120 -14.09 -9.44 -16.52
N HIS A 121 -15.04 -9.06 -17.36
CA HIS A 121 -15.47 -7.66 -17.43
C HIS A 121 -16.15 -7.20 -16.14
N ARG A 122 -17.00 -8.03 -15.53
CA ARG A 122 -17.60 -7.72 -14.21
C ARG A 122 -16.53 -7.60 -13.14
N LEU A 123 -15.60 -8.55 -13.07
CA LEU A 123 -14.47 -8.52 -12.14
C LEU A 123 -13.64 -7.23 -12.30
N TYR A 124 -13.34 -6.83 -13.57
CA TYR A 124 -12.65 -5.58 -13.85
C TYR A 124 -13.39 -4.36 -13.28
N LEU A 125 -14.71 -4.27 -13.50
CA LEU A 125 -15.50 -3.13 -13.00
C LEU A 125 -15.55 -3.08 -11.47
N GLU A 126 -15.72 -4.24 -10.82
CA GLU A 126 -15.75 -4.31 -9.36
C GLU A 126 -14.38 -4.01 -8.75
N PHE A 127 -13.29 -4.53 -9.33
CA PHE A 127 -11.95 -4.23 -8.86
C PHE A 127 -11.59 -2.75 -9.07
N ALA A 128 -11.96 -2.14 -10.18
CA ALA A 128 -11.77 -0.71 -10.42
C ALA A 128 -12.57 0.16 -9.44
N SER A 129 -13.82 -0.23 -9.14
CA SER A 129 -14.66 0.43 -8.13
C SER A 129 -14.07 0.28 -6.72
N PHE A 130 -13.59 -0.90 -6.36
CA PHE A 130 -12.89 -1.17 -5.10
C PHE A 130 -11.63 -0.30 -4.98
N THR A 131 -10.79 -0.27 -6.02
CA THR A 131 -9.60 0.59 -6.06
C THR A 131 -9.96 2.04 -5.74
N GLY A 132 -11.03 2.58 -6.35
CA GLY A 132 -11.49 3.94 -6.05
C GLY A 132 -11.83 4.17 -4.58
N SER A 133 -12.49 3.20 -3.92
CA SER A 133 -12.82 3.28 -2.49
C SER A 133 -11.57 3.19 -1.62
N TYR A 134 -10.66 2.27 -1.94
CA TYR A 134 -9.41 2.10 -1.21
C TYR A 134 -8.52 3.36 -1.29
N LEU A 135 -8.47 4.02 -2.44
CA LEU A 135 -7.75 5.28 -2.59
C LEU A 135 -8.36 6.42 -1.76
N GLN A 136 -9.68 6.43 -1.55
CA GLN A 136 -10.34 7.41 -0.68
C GLN A 136 -9.99 7.17 0.80
N HIS A 137 -9.94 5.91 1.22
CA HIS A 137 -9.49 5.53 2.55
C HIS A 137 -8.04 5.99 2.79
N GLN A 138 -7.10 5.66 1.91
CA GLN A 138 -5.71 6.12 2.00
C GLN A 138 -5.58 7.66 1.98
N ASP A 139 -6.42 8.36 1.21
CA ASP A 139 -6.43 9.84 1.19
C ASP A 139 -6.86 10.42 2.53
N PHE A 140 -7.82 9.78 3.21
CA PHE A 140 -8.25 10.16 4.56
C PHE A 140 -7.11 9.97 5.59
N GLU A 141 -6.42 8.85 5.56
CA GLU A 141 -5.30 8.57 6.45
C GLU A 141 -4.13 9.55 6.25
N GLU A 142 -3.71 9.76 5.01
CA GLU A 142 -2.57 10.62 4.70
C GLU A 142 -2.85 12.10 4.93
N ARG A 143 -4.07 12.58 4.60
CA ARG A 143 -4.37 14.02 4.61
C ARG A 143 -5.09 14.49 5.85
N VAL A 144 -5.76 13.62 6.56
CA VAL A 144 -6.58 13.98 7.72
C VAL A 144 -6.01 13.37 9.00
N VAL A 145 -5.85 12.05 9.01
CA VAL A 145 -5.44 11.32 10.22
C VAL A 145 -3.99 11.63 10.58
N THR A 146 -3.06 11.50 9.62
CA THR A 146 -1.62 11.70 9.87
C THR A 146 -1.29 13.08 10.46
N PRO A 147 -1.73 14.21 9.88
CA PRO A 147 -1.47 15.52 10.46
C PRO A 147 -2.13 15.73 11.82
N ALA A 148 -3.35 15.18 12.00
CA ALA A 148 -4.05 15.30 13.28
C ALA A 148 -3.37 14.48 14.37
N LEU A 149 -2.86 13.29 14.05
CA LEU A 149 -2.12 12.44 14.98
C LEU A 149 -0.80 13.10 15.38
N ASP A 150 -0.02 13.60 14.41
CA ASP A 150 1.23 14.33 14.67
C ASP A 150 0.99 15.56 15.58
N ALA A 151 -0.07 16.32 15.32
CA ALA A 151 -0.45 17.45 16.16
C ALA A 151 -0.89 17.03 17.59
N ALA A 152 -1.52 15.86 17.74
CA ALA A 152 -2.02 15.39 19.02
C ALA A 152 -0.94 14.81 19.93
N ILE A 153 0.02 14.04 19.38
CA ILE A 153 1.00 13.28 20.16
C ILE A 153 2.45 13.72 19.91
N GLY A 154 2.72 14.43 18.81
CA GLY A 154 4.04 14.94 18.43
C GLY A 154 4.96 13.91 17.80
N VAL A 155 5.96 14.40 17.07
CA VAL A 155 6.93 13.59 16.29
C VAL A 155 7.60 12.46 17.10
N PRO A 156 8.02 12.66 18.37
CA PRO A 156 8.65 11.56 19.12
C PRO A 156 7.74 10.35 19.33
N ALA A 157 6.46 10.58 19.65
CA ALA A 157 5.50 9.49 19.84
C ALA A 157 5.12 8.81 18.51
N VAL A 158 5.02 9.58 17.42
CA VAL A 158 4.85 9.01 16.06
C VAL A 158 6.06 8.13 15.68
N ALA A 159 7.28 8.54 16.04
CA ALA A 159 8.47 7.73 15.81
C ALA A 159 8.50 6.43 16.63
N GLU A 160 7.94 6.42 17.84
CA GLU A 160 7.76 5.19 18.63
C GLU A 160 6.78 4.23 17.95
N ILE A 161 5.65 4.74 17.43
CA ILE A 161 4.68 3.94 16.66
C ILE A 161 5.37 3.37 15.42
N HIS A 162 6.08 4.18 14.64
CA HIS A 162 6.84 3.72 13.48
C HIS A 162 7.84 2.61 13.83
N GLY A 163 8.58 2.78 14.92
CA GLY A 163 9.50 1.77 15.44
C GLY A 163 8.80 0.46 15.82
N ALA A 164 7.60 0.54 16.41
CA ALA A 164 6.78 -0.61 16.75
C ALA A 164 6.30 -1.36 15.49
N ILE A 165 5.85 -0.64 14.45
CA ILE A 165 5.50 -1.24 13.16
C ILE A 165 6.71 -2.00 12.60
N LEU A 166 7.85 -1.34 12.43
CA LEU A 166 9.05 -1.96 11.86
C LEU A 166 9.54 -3.17 12.67
N GLY A 167 9.42 -3.10 14.00
CA GLY A 167 9.80 -4.19 14.90
C GLY A 167 8.87 -5.39 14.89
N SER A 168 7.65 -5.24 14.43
CA SER A 168 6.65 -6.31 14.34
C SER A 168 6.72 -7.11 13.04
N ILE A 169 7.27 -6.54 11.97
CA ILE A 169 7.30 -7.12 10.63
C ILE A 169 8.40 -8.22 10.53
N PRO A 170 8.05 -9.47 10.20
CA PRO A 170 9.04 -10.51 9.95
C PRO A 170 9.97 -10.17 8.77
N PRO A 171 11.22 -10.69 8.76
CA PRO A 171 12.20 -10.35 7.73
C PRO A 171 11.78 -10.66 6.28
N ASP A 172 11.07 -11.75 6.07
CA ASP A 172 10.55 -12.16 4.76
C ASP A 172 9.41 -11.25 4.29
N GLU A 173 8.53 -10.84 5.18
CA GLU A 173 7.48 -9.87 4.92
C GLU A 173 8.06 -8.47 4.67
N MET A 174 9.07 -8.05 5.45
CA MET A 174 9.80 -6.80 5.20
C MET A 174 10.43 -6.80 3.80
N ALA A 175 11.02 -7.91 3.36
CA ALA A 175 11.58 -8.01 2.02
C ALA A 175 10.51 -7.89 0.93
N GLN A 176 9.31 -8.49 1.12
CA GLN A 176 8.18 -8.35 0.20
C GLN A 176 7.68 -6.90 0.15
N SER A 177 7.53 -6.26 1.31
CA SER A 177 7.12 -4.85 1.42
C SER A 177 8.13 -3.92 0.72
N LEU A 178 9.42 -4.13 0.92
CA LEU A 178 10.47 -3.37 0.22
C LEU A 178 10.43 -3.58 -1.29
N ALA A 179 10.24 -4.83 -1.75
CA ALA A 179 10.13 -5.14 -3.18
C ALA A 179 8.93 -4.45 -3.85
N LEU A 180 7.83 -4.27 -3.10
CA LEU A 180 6.65 -3.53 -3.53
C LEU A 180 6.87 -2.01 -3.52
N MET A 181 7.40 -1.47 -2.41
CA MET A 181 7.55 -0.03 -2.21
C MET A 181 8.60 0.61 -3.11
N LEU A 182 9.78 -0.01 -3.20
CA LEU A 182 10.93 0.59 -3.87
C LEU A 182 10.65 1.00 -5.34
N PRO A 183 10.01 0.18 -6.20
CA PRO A 183 9.66 0.61 -7.55
C PRO A 183 8.67 1.77 -7.60
N ALA A 184 7.77 1.87 -6.61
CA ALA A 184 6.72 2.88 -6.54
C ALA A 184 7.19 4.22 -5.94
N MET A 185 8.37 4.25 -5.29
CA MET A 185 8.93 5.44 -4.66
C MET A 185 9.74 6.29 -5.65
N ASN A 186 9.83 7.59 -5.39
CA ASN A 186 10.80 8.46 -6.07
C ASN A 186 12.21 8.30 -5.47
N VAL A 187 13.21 8.87 -6.12
CA VAL A 187 14.61 8.75 -5.70
C VAL A 187 14.90 9.34 -4.32
N ASP A 188 14.19 10.41 -3.92
CA ASP A 188 14.38 11.05 -2.61
C ASP A 188 13.88 10.15 -1.49
N ASN A 189 12.68 9.58 -1.63
CA ASN A 189 12.11 8.65 -0.63
C ASN A 189 12.93 7.35 -0.54
N ARG A 190 13.38 6.80 -1.68
CA ARG A 190 14.30 5.64 -1.68
C ARG A 190 15.58 5.95 -0.92
N THR A 191 16.15 7.14 -1.13
CA THR A 191 17.38 7.56 -0.46
C THR A 191 17.17 7.74 1.04
N GLU A 192 16.05 8.31 1.45
CA GLU A 192 15.68 8.48 2.86
C GLU A 192 15.53 7.11 3.54
N LEU A 193 14.69 6.23 3.00
CA LEU A 193 14.45 4.90 3.56
C LEU A 193 15.74 4.06 3.65
N LEU A 194 16.45 3.93 2.55
CA LEU A 194 17.67 3.11 2.48
C LEU A 194 18.83 3.75 3.25
N GLY A 195 18.88 5.08 3.34
CA GLY A 195 19.83 5.81 4.16
C GLY A 195 19.62 5.56 5.65
N GLY A 196 18.36 5.54 6.08
CA GLY A 196 17.99 5.16 7.44
C GLY A 196 18.40 3.72 7.76
N MET A 197 18.13 2.78 6.86
CA MET A 197 18.58 1.39 7.03
C MET A 197 20.08 1.25 7.03
N LYS A 198 20.80 1.94 6.15
CA LYS A 198 22.27 1.95 6.11
C LYS A 198 22.89 2.46 7.42
N ALA A 199 22.25 3.43 8.05
CA ALA A 199 22.77 4.03 9.29
C ALA A 199 22.48 3.18 10.54
N ASN A 200 21.41 2.40 10.56
CA ASN A 200 20.89 1.76 11.77
C ASN A 200 20.90 0.22 11.74
N ALA A 201 20.93 -0.40 10.54
CA ALA A 201 20.93 -1.86 10.43
C ALA A 201 22.37 -2.42 10.42
N PRO A 202 22.56 -3.71 10.80
CA PRO A 202 23.82 -4.42 10.58
C PRO A 202 24.23 -4.40 9.10
N ALA A 203 25.52 -4.35 8.81
CA ALA A 203 26.05 -4.22 7.44
C ALA A 203 25.52 -5.32 6.50
N GLU A 204 25.51 -6.58 6.97
CA GLU A 204 24.99 -7.72 6.23
C GLU A 204 23.49 -7.62 5.89
N VAL A 205 22.70 -7.03 6.79
CA VAL A 205 21.26 -6.78 6.53
C VAL A 205 21.13 -5.72 5.43
N PHE A 206 21.89 -4.63 5.53
CA PHE A 206 21.86 -3.59 4.51
C PHE A 206 22.36 -4.11 3.14
N GLU A 207 23.39 -4.95 3.11
CA GLU A 207 23.86 -5.59 1.86
C GLU A 207 22.75 -6.43 1.21
N GLY A 208 21.99 -7.21 2.00
CA GLY A 208 20.83 -7.96 1.52
C GLY A 208 19.73 -7.06 0.95
N VAL A 209 19.40 -5.98 1.67
CA VAL A 209 18.41 -4.97 1.20
C VAL A 209 18.89 -4.27 -0.07
N TRP A 210 20.19 -3.95 -0.15
CA TRP A 210 20.75 -3.36 -1.37
C TRP A 210 20.70 -4.33 -2.56
N GLY A 211 20.99 -5.61 -2.34
CA GLY A 211 20.82 -6.66 -3.37
C GLY A 211 19.38 -6.74 -3.89
N LEU A 212 18.39 -6.73 -2.98
CA LEU A 212 16.99 -6.66 -3.32
C LEU A 212 16.66 -5.38 -4.12
N THR A 213 17.13 -4.23 -3.64
CA THR A 213 16.95 -2.93 -4.32
C THR A 213 17.43 -2.97 -5.77
N ALA A 214 18.63 -3.51 -6.00
CA ALA A 214 19.21 -3.64 -7.34
C ALA A 214 18.42 -4.63 -8.23
N SER A 215 17.72 -5.59 -7.65
CA SER A 215 16.92 -6.57 -8.39
C SER A 215 15.54 -6.04 -8.84
N VAL A 216 14.96 -5.08 -8.09
CA VAL A 216 13.59 -4.56 -8.34
C VAL A 216 13.57 -3.20 -9.01
N LEU A 217 14.67 -2.45 -8.99
CA LEU A 217 14.79 -1.15 -9.66
C LEU A 217 15.42 -1.27 -11.05
N THR A 218 15.16 -0.28 -11.89
CA THR A 218 15.95 -0.11 -13.13
C THR A 218 17.40 0.21 -12.77
N GLU A 219 18.35 -0.14 -13.64
CA GLU A 219 19.76 0.19 -13.45
C GLU A 219 20.00 1.69 -13.24
N ALA A 220 19.24 2.54 -13.95
CA ALA A 220 19.33 3.99 -13.82
C ALA A 220 18.87 4.48 -12.44
N ASP A 221 17.73 3.95 -11.94
CA ASP A 221 17.21 4.28 -10.62
C ASP A 221 18.12 3.79 -9.50
N ALA A 222 18.58 2.54 -9.57
CA ALA A 222 19.51 1.98 -8.59
C ALA A 222 20.81 2.81 -8.53
N ARG A 223 21.37 3.20 -9.68
CA ARG A 223 22.55 4.05 -9.75
C ARG A 223 22.32 5.44 -9.14
N ALA A 224 21.16 6.04 -9.38
CA ALA A 224 20.81 7.34 -8.80
C ALA A 224 20.77 7.28 -7.27
N VAL A 225 20.18 6.24 -6.70
CA VAL A 225 20.15 6.01 -5.25
C VAL A 225 21.55 5.72 -4.70
N ALA A 226 22.33 4.82 -5.36
CA ALA A 226 23.69 4.49 -4.97
C ALA A 226 24.57 5.74 -4.86
N THR A 227 24.49 6.63 -5.86
CA THR A 227 25.24 7.89 -5.85
C THR A 227 24.91 8.75 -4.64
N ARG A 228 23.64 8.88 -4.28
CA ARG A 228 23.20 9.67 -3.13
C ARG A 228 23.59 9.06 -1.78
N LEU A 229 23.63 7.74 -1.71
CA LEU A 229 24.04 7.00 -0.52
C LEU A 229 25.58 6.84 -0.39
N GLY A 230 26.35 7.27 -1.40
CA GLY A 230 27.79 7.08 -1.45
C GLY A 230 28.19 5.58 -1.50
N LEU A 231 27.40 4.81 -2.23
CA LEU A 231 27.69 3.40 -2.57
C LEU A 231 28.43 3.40 -3.91
N SER A 232 29.69 3.06 -3.90
CA SER A 232 30.57 3.03 -5.09
C SER A 232 30.59 1.64 -5.72
#